data_12bfae3f01b9583a5523a6fc820d3cd6
#
_entry.id   12bfae3f01b9583a5523a6fc820d3cd6
#
_cell.length_a   1.000
_cell.length_b   1.000
_cell.length_c   1.000
_cell.angle_alpha   90.00
_cell.angle_beta   90.00
_cell.angle_gamma   90.00
#
_symmetry.space_group_name_H-M   'P 1'
#
loop_
_entity.id
_entity.type
_entity.pdbx_description
1 polymer ?
#
loop_
_entity_poly.entity_id
_entity_poly.type
_entity_poly.pdbx_seq_one_letter_code
_entity_poly.pdbx_strand_id
1 'polypeptide(L)'
;MSSINFTTAFYVKLGRGGTWEPDSIATGKLRLGWRNQTIVDINAHRWDIIEHQLRQELHAKPAGVATTDLNALRMIIESQPDDIWITFHQAKLWWTQLASTPVEEDSESKFRRTAQPWSDRSLTGRLLVINDLPGKIAQLQGFRGTVCRVQYIDLLRRTLNGVRSPLATAISAQRAVLCQHLVTAIRELHWKDFETLVDLVFRAAGWVRVSVLGQHAKAYDLELREPVTGDRYVVQVKSEAKLADLQSTLKNFSPEDFRKVFFVVHSPANDLAGAVGLPDHLEIVPPERLGELAIDAGLTTWIEDRAS
;
A
#
# COMPACT_ATOMS: atom_id res chain seq x y z
N MET A 1 -17.17 -14.12 -1.01
CA MET A 1 -15.87 -14.16 -1.71
C MET A 1 -15.11 -15.35 -1.18
N SER A 2 -14.59 -16.22 -2.06
CA SER A 2 -13.77 -17.38 -1.65
C SER A 2 -12.46 -16.85 -1.05
N SER A 3 -12.09 -17.33 0.14
CA SER A 3 -10.80 -17.03 0.77
C SER A 3 -9.77 -18.08 0.35
N ILE A 4 -8.52 -17.68 0.16
CA ILE A 4 -7.41 -18.62 0.02
C ILE A 4 -6.99 -19.09 1.40
N ASN A 5 -6.97 -20.40 1.59
CA ASN A 5 -6.41 -21.02 2.78
C ASN A 5 -5.23 -21.91 2.39
N PHE A 6 -4.11 -21.75 3.05
CA PHE A 6 -2.88 -22.54 2.83
C PHE A 6 -2.07 -22.60 4.13
N THR A 7 -1.32 -23.66 4.27
CA THR A 7 -0.44 -23.88 5.43
C THR A 7 1.02 -23.68 5.10
N THR A 8 1.37 -23.71 3.81
CA THR A 8 2.73 -23.58 3.32
C THR A 8 2.80 -22.55 2.20
N ALA A 9 3.85 -21.77 2.20
CA ALA A 9 4.17 -20.88 1.11
C ALA A 9 5.68 -20.81 0.89
N PHE A 10 6.07 -20.55 -0.35
CA PHE A 10 7.46 -20.45 -0.77
C PHE A 10 7.72 -19.13 -1.49
N TYR A 11 8.86 -18.55 -1.22
CA TYR A 11 9.44 -17.49 -2.04
C TYR A 11 10.43 -18.10 -3.03
N VAL A 12 10.36 -17.68 -4.29
CA VAL A 12 11.24 -18.14 -5.36
C VAL A 12 11.86 -16.97 -6.12
N LYS A 13 13.14 -17.05 -6.43
CA LYS A 13 13.82 -16.21 -7.42
C LYS A 13 13.77 -16.89 -8.79
N LEU A 14 13.18 -16.25 -9.75
CA LEU A 14 13.02 -16.74 -11.11
C LEU A 14 14.22 -16.32 -11.98
N GLY A 15 15.24 -17.17 -11.97
CA GLY A 15 16.50 -16.94 -12.66
C GLY A 15 17.48 -16.05 -11.90
N ARG A 16 18.73 -15.97 -12.42
CA ARG A 16 19.77 -15.13 -11.82
C ARG A 16 19.41 -13.65 -11.98
N GLY A 17 19.24 -12.96 -10.86
CA GLY A 17 18.82 -11.55 -10.88
C GLY A 17 17.42 -11.31 -11.40
N GLY A 18 16.53 -12.33 -11.38
CA GLY A 18 15.15 -12.19 -11.83
C GLY A 18 14.94 -12.24 -13.35
N THR A 19 15.93 -12.77 -14.09
CA THR A 19 15.88 -12.78 -15.58
C THR A 19 14.68 -13.50 -16.16
N TRP A 20 14.08 -14.44 -15.43
CA TRP A 20 12.91 -15.20 -15.87
C TRP A 20 11.58 -14.67 -15.31
N GLU A 21 11.60 -13.64 -14.46
CA GLU A 21 10.37 -13.09 -13.86
C GLU A 21 9.35 -12.64 -14.92
N PRO A 22 9.72 -11.82 -15.94
CA PRO A 22 8.75 -11.35 -16.93
C PRO A 22 8.10 -12.50 -17.70
N ASP A 23 8.90 -13.45 -18.20
CA ASP A 23 8.40 -14.59 -18.95
C ASP A 23 7.57 -15.53 -18.07
N SER A 24 8.04 -15.85 -16.88
CA SER A 24 7.33 -16.73 -15.93
C SER A 24 5.96 -16.17 -15.57
N ILE A 25 5.87 -14.87 -15.32
CA ILE A 25 4.61 -14.19 -15.02
C ILE A 25 3.68 -14.19 -16.22
N ALA A 26 4.18 -13.84 -17.40
CA ALA A 26 3.38 -13.74 -18.61
C ALA A 26 2.87 -15.10 -19.11
N THR A 27 3.68 -16.17 -18.92
CA THR A 27 3.36 -17.51 -19.49
C THR A 27 2.80 -18.50 -18.47
N GLY A 28 2.64 -18.11 -17.20
CA GLY A 28 2.14 -18.99 -16.16
C GLY A 28 3.07 -20.16 -15.86
N LYS A 29 4.37 -19.89 -15.74
CA LYS A 29 5.41 -20.87 -15.47
C LYS A 29 6.17 -20.54 -14.20
N LEU A 30 6.65 -21.55 -13.48
CA LEU A 30 7.71 -21.42 -12.49
C LEU A 30 8.95 -22.12 -13.08
N ARG A 31 9.89 -21.32 -13.57
CA ARG A 31 11.10 -21.81 -14.24
C ARG A 31 12.15 -22.33 -13.27
N LEU A 32 12.86 -23.37 -13.69
CA LEU A 32 13.88 -24.09 -12.91
C LEU A 32 15.26 -23.95 -13.58
N GLY A 33 16.28 -23.74 -12.74
CA GLY A 33 17.63 -23.49 -13.22
C GLY A 33 18.53 -24.73 -13.42
N TRP A 34 18.15 -25.89 -12.93
CA TRP A 34 18.99 -27.10 -12.89
C TRP A 34 19.04 -27.78 -14.28
N ARG A 35 19.89 -27.26 -15.17
CA ARG A 35 19.94 -27.67 -16.60
C ARG A 35 20.45 -29.09 -16.79
N ASN A 36 21.41 -29.54 -16.00
CA ASN A 36 22.05 -30.85 -16.18
C ASN A 36 21.26 -32.03 -15.58
N GLN A 37 20.32 -31.78 -14.70
CA GLN A 37 19.43 -32.78 -14.12
C GLN A 37 18.31 -33.07 -15.10
N THR A 38 18.11 -34.33 -15.48
CA THR A 38 17.10 -34.71 -16.47
C THR A 38 15.68 -34.56 -15.92
N ILE A 39 14.71 -34.24 -16.80
CA ILE A 39 13.29 -34.21 -16.39
C ILE A 39 12.81 -35.61 -15.99
N VAL A 40 13.40 -36.67 -16.52
CA VAL A 40 13.09 -38.06 -16.16
C VAL A 40 13.47 -38.32 -14.71
N ASP A 41 14.68 -37.93 -14.27
CA ASP A 41 15.14 -38.12 -12.91
C ASP A 41 14.35 -37.24 -11.92
N ILE A 42 14.09 -36.00 -12.31
CA ILE A 42 13.30 -35.04 -11.52
C ILE A 42 11.88 -35.57 -11.28
N ASN A 43 11.18 -35.96 -12.35
CA ASN A 43 9.80 -36.44 -12.25
C ASN A 43 9.70 -37.82 -11.58
N ALA A 44 10.75 -38.63 -11.65
CA ALA A 44 10.84 -39.93 -10.94
C ALA A 44 11.36 -39.77 -9.49
N HIS A 45 11.64 -38.55 -9.03
CA HIS A 45 12.13 -38.23 -7.68
C HIS A 45 13.42 -39.00 -7.33
N ARG A 46 14.35 -39.18 -8.31
CA ARG A 46 15.63 -39.89 -8.12
C ARG A 46 16.65 -39.00 -7.42
N TRP A 47 16.33 -38.63 -6.18
CA TRP A 47 17.10 -37.63 -5.44
C TRP A 47 18.55 -38.00 -5.17
N ASP A 48 18.87 -39.27 -5.02
CA ASP A 48 20.24 -39.80 -4.90
C ASP A 48 21.07 -39.54 -6.13
N ILE A 49 20.51 -39.77 -7.33
CA ILE A 49 21.16 -39.50 -8.62
C ILE A 49 21.37 -38.00 -8.79
N ILE A 50 20.34 -37.20 -8.53
CA ILE A 50 20.37 -35.75 -8.64
C ILE A 50 21.41 -35.14 -7.66
N GLU A 51 21.44 -35.63 -6.41
CA GLU A 51 22.43 -35.20 -5.43
C GLU A 51 23.87 -35.49 -5.87
N HIS A 52 24.09 -36.69 -6.41
CA HIS A 52 25.41 -37.07 -6.92
C HIS A 52 25.83 -36.15 -8.09
N GLN A 53 24.96 -35.90 -9.03
CA GLN A 53 25.19 -34.98 -10.15
C GLN A 53 25.50 -33.57 -9.67
N LEU A 54 24.71 -33.02 -8.72
CA LEU A 54 24.95 -31.69 -8.14
C LEU A 54 26.28 -31.60 -7.41
N ARG A 55 26.68 -32.64 -6.67
CA ARG A 55 27.98 -32.68 -5.98
C ARG A 55 29.16 -32.71 -6.97
N GLN A 56 29.00 -33.42 -8.09
CA GLN A 56 30.02 -33.42 -9.16
C GLN A 56 30.11 -32.06 -9.86
N GLU A 57 28.98 -31.48 -10.24
CA GLU A 57 28.91 -30.19 -10.90
C GLU A 57 29.46 -29.03 -10.05
N LEU A 58 29.17 -29.08 -8.75
CA LEU A 58 29.51 -28.03 -7.80
C LEU A 58 30.77 -28.36 -6.96
N HIS A 59 31.62 -29.31 -7.41
CA HIS A 59 32.79 -29.78 -6.65
C HIS A 59 33.75 -28.66 -6.27
N ALA A 60 33.82 -27.59 -7.08
CA ALA A 60 34.68 -26.42 -6.81
C ALA A 60 34.03 -25.40 -5.83
N LYS A 61 32.78 -25.65 -5.37
CA LYS A 61 32.08 -24.81 -4.41
C LYS A 61 32.06 -25.46 -3.02
N PRO A 62 31.76 -24.68 -1.95
CA PRO A 62 31.58 -25.27 -0.62
C PRO A 62 30.52 -26.39 -0.63
N ALA A 63 30.77 -27.48 0.12
CA ALA A 63 29.94 -28.69 0.12
C ALA A 63 28.45 -28.44 0.39
N GLY A 64 28.12 -27.42 1.19
CA GLY A 64 26.73 -27.06 1.49
C GLY A 64 25.94 -26.49 0.31
N VAL A 65 26.60 -26.06 -0.79
CA VAL A 65 25.90 -25.48 -1.94
C VAL A 65 25.08 -26.53 -2.68
N ALA A 66 25.63 -27.72 -2.93
CA ALA A 66 24.91 -28.81 -3.57
C ALA A 66 23.68 -29.26 -2.74
N THR A 67 23.80 -29.33 -1.42
CA THR A 67 22.67 -29.65 -0.52
C THR A 67 21.61 -28.55 -0.56
N THR A 68 22.00 -27.28 -0.60
CA THR A 68 21.08 -26.15 -0.69
C THR A 68 20.31 -26.18 -2.02
N ASP A 69 20.99 -26.45 -3.13
CA ASP A 69 20.40 -26.56 -4.46
C ASP A 69 19.45 -27.75 -4.57
N LEU A 70 19.83 -28.92 -4.01
CA LEU A 70 18.95 -30.08 -3.93
C LEU A 70 17.68 -29.78 -3.14
N ASN A 71 17.81 -29.14 -1.98
CA ASN A 71 16.65 -28.80 -1.14
C ASN A 71 15.74 -27.78 -1.85
N ALA A 72 16.31 -26.81 -2.58
CA ALA A 72 15.53 -25.85 -3.35
C ALA A 72 14.74 -26.55 -4.48
N LEU A 73 15.36 -27.49 -5.19
CA LEU A 73 14.69 -28.29 -6.21
C LEU A 73 13.58 -29.15 -5.60
N ARG A 74 13.86 -29.84 -4.47
CA ARG A 74 12.84 -30.64 -3.76
C ARG A 74 11.64 -29.78 -3.36
N MET A 75 11.85 -28.59 -2.77
CA MET A 75 10.76 -27.70 -2.40
C MET A 75 9.84 -27.37 -3.58
N ILE A 76 10.41 -27.19 -4.79
CA ILE A 76 9.61 -26.91 -5.98
C ILE A 76 8.84 -28.16 -6.44
N ILE A 77 9.49 -29.32 -6.44
CA ILE A 77 8.92 -30.54 -7.02
C ILE A 77 7.90 -31.21 -6.09
N GLU A 78 8.18 -31.22 -4.78
CA GLU A 78 7.36 -31.87 -3.75
C GLU A 78 6.25 -30.93 -3.21
N SER A 79 6.18 -29.67 -3.69
CA SER A 79 5.14 -28.76 -3.26
C SER A 79 3.74 -29.24 -3.67
N GLN A 80 2.79 -29.01 -2.76
CA GLN A 80 1.41 -29.42 -2.93
C GLN A 80 0.62 -28.37 -3.76
N PRO A 81 -0.52 -28.73 -4.38
CA PRO A 81 -1.32 -27.81 -5.18
C PRO A 81 -1.89 -26.61 -4.41
N ASP A 82 -2.07 -26.75 -3.09
CA ASP A 82 -2.55 -25.68 -2.21
C ASP A 82 -1.44 -24.79 -1.66
N ASP A 83 -0.16 -25.13 -1.89
CA ASP A 83 0.98 -24.29 -1.53
C ASP A 83 1.00 -23.00 -2.36
N ILE A 84 1.31 -21.91 -1.69
CA ILE A 84 1.44 -20.61 -2.35
C ILE A 84 2.89 -20.35 -2.74
N TRP A 85 3.09 -19.90 -3.97
CA TRP A 85 4.36 -19.44 -4.50
C TRP A 85 4.34 -17.93 -4.66
N ILE A 86 5.35 -17.27 -4.15
CA ILE A 86 5.52 -15.81 -4.30
C ILE A 86 6.85 -15.48 -4.93
N THR A 87 6.86 -14.38 -5.69
CA THR A 87 8.07 -13.73 -6.19
C THR A 87 7.88 -12.21 -6.16
N PHE A 88 8.96 -11.46 -6.38
CA PHE A 88 8.89 -10.01 -6.49
C PHE A 88 9.33 -9.57 -7.88
N HIS A 89 8.51 -8.75 -8.52
CA HIS A 89 8.82 -8.18 -9.82
C HIS A 89 8.20 -6.77 -9.94
N GLN A 90 8.93 -5.81 -10.53
CA GLN A 90 8.48 -4.44 -10.73
C GLN A 90 7.89 -3.78 -9.46
N ALA A 91 8.63 -3.86 -8.35
CA ALA A 91 8.24 -3.33 -7.05
C ALA A 91 6.90 -3.87 -6.49
N LYS A 92 6.48 -5.07 -6.91
CA LYS A 92 5.27 -5.75 -6.47
C LYS A 92 5.56 -7.18 -6.04
N LEU A 93 4.74 -7.71 -5.13
CA LEU A 93 4.65 -9.12 -4.84
C LEU A 93 3.70 -9.77 -5.83
N TRP A 94 4.16 -10.84 -6.47
CA TRP A 94 3.37 -11.72 -7.32
C TRP A 94 3.18 -13.06 -6.65
N TRP A 95 2.02 -13.66 -6.81
CA TRP A 95 1.70 -14.94 -6.21
C TRP A 95 0.90 -15.85 -7.14
N THR A 96 1.04 -17.15 -6.96
CA THR A 96 0.31 -18.19 -7.69
C THR A 96 0.28 -19.50 -6.89
N GLN A 97 -0.37 -20.50 -7.45
CA GLN A 97 -0.31 -21.91 -7.05
C GLN A 97 0.21 -22.73 -8.23
N LEU A 98 0.86 -23.88 -7.97
CA LEU A 98 1.33 -24.74 -9.03
C LEU A 98 0.30 -25.81 -9.38
N ALA A 99 0.22 -26.12 -10.67
CA ALA A 99 -0.58 -27.23 -11.14
C ALA A 99 0.01 -28.58 -10.71
N SER A 100 -0.84 -29.59 -10.56
CA SER A 100 -0.43 -30.97 -10.28
C SER A 100 0.11 -31.69 -11.55
N THR A 101 0.89 -30.98 -12.36
CA THR A 101 1.50 -31.52 -13.58
C THR A 101 2.98 -31.82 -13.35
N PRO A 102 3.54 -32.81 -14.09
CA PRO A 102 4.98 -33.05 -14.07
C PRO A 102 5.78 -31.82 -14.48
N VAL A 103 7.09 -31.86 -14.24
CA VAL A 103 8.05 -30.89 -14.80
C VAL A 103 8.10 -31.06 -16.31
N GLU A 104 8.01 -29.95 -17.01
CA GLU A 104 8.17 -29.84 -18.46
C GLU A 104 9.46 -29.09 -18.80
N GLU A 105 9.86 -29.11 -20.06
CA GLU A 105 11.03 -28.41 -20.58
C GLU A 105 10.69 -27.70 -21.89
N ASP A 106 11.21 -26.50 -22.08
CA ASP A 106 11.20 -25.78 -23.35
C ASP A 106 12.63 -25.37 -23.73
N SER A 107 12.79 -24.57 -24.79
CA SER A 107 14.10 -24.12 -25.25
C SER A 107 14.89 -23.30 -24.21
N GLU A 108 14.20 -22.68 -23.24
CA GLU A 108 14.81 -21.82 -22.23
C GLU A 108 15.23 -22.60 -20.98
N SER A 109 14.32 -23.40 -20.43
CA SER A 109 14.57 -24.10 -19.17
C SER A 109 13.47 -25.14 -18.87
N LYS A 110 13.69 -25.92 -17.81
CA LYS A 110 12.63 -26.69 -17.17
C LYS A 110 11.68 -25.77 -16.42
N PHE A 111 10.42 -26.19 -16.26
CA PHE A 111 9.41 -25.42 -15.52
C PHE A 111 8.29 -26.31 -14.98
N ARG A 112 7.60 -25.78 -13.96
CA ARG A 112 6.27 -26.25 -13.54
C ARG A 112 5.22 -25.25 -14.00
N ARG A 113 4.05 -25.74 -14.44
CA ARG A 113 2.91 -24.88 -14.77
C ARG A 113 2.27 -24.34 -13.51
N THR A 114 1.79 -23.11 -13.60
CA THR A 114 0.92 -22.56 -12.56
C THR A 114 -0.53 -23.05 -12.77
N ALA A 115 -1.26 -23.25 -11.69
CA ALA A 115 -2.67 -23.62 -11.72
C ALA A 115 -3.57 -22.44 -12.13
N GLN A 116 -3.08 -21.23 -11.91
CA GLN A 116 -3.70 -19.95 -12.27
C GLN A 116 -2.61 -18.95 -12.66
N PRO A 117 -2.93 -17.92 -13.43
CA PRO A 117 -1.96 -16.85 -13.74
C PRO A 117 -1.36 -16.24 -12.46
N TRP A 118 -0.10 -15.81 -12.55
CA TRP A 118 0.50 -15.00 -11.49
C TRP A 118 -0.32 -13.74 -11.26
N SER A 119 -0.59 -13.40 -10.01
CA SER A 119 -1.36 -12.21 -9.64
C SER A 119 -0.51 -11.25 -8.79
N ASP A 120 -0.53 -9.97 -9.12
CA ASP A 120 0.02 -8.88 -8.31
C ASP A 120 -1.04 -8.22 -7.40
N ARG A 121 -2.22 -8.86 -7.26
CA ARG A 121 -3.34 -8.35 -6.47
C ARG A 121 -3.77 -9.32 -5.40
N SER A 122 -4.27 -8.77 -4.30
CA SER A 122 -5.03 -9.53 -3.32
C SER A 122 -6.37 -9.97 -3.91
N LEU A 123 -7.08 -10.89 -3.23
CA LEU A 123 -8.44 -11.31 -3.62
C LEU A 123 -9.46 -10.17 -3.59
N THR A 124 -9.19 -9.09 -2.86
CA THR A 124 -10.03 -7.87 -2.85
C THR A 124 -9.67 -6.88 -3.95
N GLY A 125 -8.73 -7.25 -4.86
CA GLY A 125 -8.29 -6.41 -5.98
C GLY A 125 -7.21 -5.37 -5.65
N ARG A 126 -6.76 -5.25 -4.39
CA ARG A 126 -5.69 -4.33 -4.00
C ARG A 126 -4.36 -4.77 -4.58
N LEU A 127 -3.62 -3.84 -5.21
CA LEU A 127 -2.24 -4.07 -5.66
C LEU A 127 -1.32 -4.39 -4.46
N LEU A 128 -0.44 -5.34 -4.66
CA LEU A 128 0.53 -5.79 -3.65
C LEU A 128 1.89 -5.09 -3.85
N VAL A 129 1.89 -3.76 -3.75
CA VAL A 129 3.09 -2.92 -3.88
C VAL A 129 4.01 -3.15 -2.69
N ILE A 130 5.31 -3.33 -2.91
CA ILE A 130 6.29 -3.71 -1.87
C ILE A 130 6.28 -2.74 -0.69
N ASN A 131 6.21 -1.43 -0.95
CA ASN A 131 6.20 -0.40 0.09
C ASN A 131 4.96 -0.45 1.01
N ASP A 132 3.89 -1.08 0.55
CA ASP A 132 2.65 -1.24 1.32
C ASP A 132 2.57 -2.59 2.05
N LEU A 133 3.52 -3.49 1.78
CA LEU A 133 3.55 -4.80 2.40
C LEU A 133 4.09 -4.73 3.83
N PRO A 134 3.64 -5.62 4.72
CA PRO A 134 4.29 -5.79 6.00
C PRO A 134 5.78 -6.10 5.84
N GLY A 135 6.65 -5.44 6.60
CA GLY A 135 8.10 -5.57 6.49
C GLY A 135 8.59 -7.02 6.54
N LYS A 136 7.93 -7.89 7.35
CA LYS A 136 8.22 -9.33 7.42
C LYS A 136 7.98 -10.09 6.12
N ILE A 137 7.14 -9.60 5.23
CA ILE A 137 6.94 -10.15 3.89
C ILE A 137 7.92 -9.51 2.91
N ALA A 138 8.03 -8.18 2.93
CA ALA A 138 8.91 -7.43 2.02
C ALA A 138 10.40 -7.85 2.16
N GLN A 139 10.86 -8.19 3.38
CA GLN A 139 12.24 -8.64 3.61
C GLN A 139 12.64 -9.91 2.86
N LEU A 140 11.67 -10.75 2.41
CA LEU A 140 11.96 -11.95 1.62
C LEU A 140 12.66 -11.62 0.31
N GLN A 141 12.48 -10.42 -0.22
CA GLN A 141 13.21 -9.93 -1.40
C GLN A 141 14.74 -9.98 -1.22
N GLY A 142 15.22 -9.80 0.01
CA GLY A 142 16.63 -9.87 0.37
C GLY A 142 17.22 -11.29 0.51
N PHE A 143 16.38 -12.33 0.37
CA PHE A 143 16.87 -13.72 0.47
C PHE A 143 17.90 -14.02 -0.61
N ARG A 144 19.03 -14.64 -0.24
CA ARG A 144 20.15 -14.87 -1.18
C ARG A 144 20.10 -16.18 -1.95
N GLY A 145 19.31 -17.16 -1.51
CA GLY A 145 19.10 -18.44 -2.19
C GLY A 145 18.06 -18.38 -3.31
N THR A 146 17.78 -19.53 -3.92
CA THR A 146 16.79 -19.66 -4.99
C THR A 146 15.36 -19.78 -4.45
N VAL A 147 15.16 -20.62 -3.42
CA VAL A 147 13.84 -20.88 -2.81
C VAL A 147 13.97 -20.88 -1.30
N CYS A 148 12.99 -20.32 -0.61
CA CYS A 148 12.83 -20.51 0.84
C CYS A 148 11.36 -20.61 1.23
N ARG A 149 11.09 -21.27 2.38
CA ARG A 149 9.77 -21.26 3.00
C ARG A 149 9.47 -19.89 3.59
N VAL A 150 8.25 -19.43 3.42
CA VAL A 150 7.73 -18.24 4.08
C VAL A 150 7.38 -18.61 5.53
N GLN A 151 8.01 -17.96 6.50
CA GLN A 151 7.78 -18.23 7.93
C GLN A 151 6.48 -17.60 8.45
N TYR A 152 6.06 -16.48 7.89
CA TYR A 152 4.91 -15.69 8.37
C TYR A 152 3.65 -15.99 7.58
N ILE A 153 3.20 -17.26 7.63
CA ILE A 153 2.06 -17.76 6.84
C ILE A 153 0.77 -16.98 7.11
N ASP A 154 0.40 -16.74 8.37
CA ASP A 154 -0.83 -16.00 8.69
C ASP A 154 -0.80 -14.57 8.20
N LEU A 155 0.37 -13.94 8.21
CA LEU A 155 0.55 -12.59 7.69
C LEU A 155 0.40 -12.56 6.16
N LEU A 156 1.05 -13.51 5.46
CA LEU A 156 0.92 -13.65 4.01
C LEU A 156 -0.54 -13.98 3.64
N ARG A 157 -1.17 -14.91 4.36
CA ARG A 157 -2.58 -15.29 4.11
C ARG A 157 -3.51 -14.07 4.21
N ARG A 158 -3.38 -13.26 5.26
CA ARG A 158 -4.15 -12.01 5.39
C ARG A 158 -3.85 -11.04 4.25
N THR A 159 -2.58 -10.88 3.89
CA THR A 159 -2.16 -9.99 2.80
C THR A 159 -2.81 -10.39 1.47
N LEU A 160 -2.75 -11.69 1.10
CA LEU A 160 -3.34 -12.20 -0.14
C LEU A 160 -4.87 -12.15 -0.13
N ASN A 161 -5.51 -12.39 1.01
CA ASN A 161 -6.95 -12.27 1.15
C ASN A 161 -7.42 -10.81 1.25
N GLY A 162 -6.53 -9.82 1.37
CA GLY A 162 -6.88 -8.41 1.56
C GLY A 162 -7.53 -8.12 2.91
N VAL A 163 -7.25 -8.94 3.94
CA VAL A 163 -7.86 -8.85 5.27
C VAL A 163 -6.90 -8.19 6.25
N ARG A 164 -7.39 -7.18 6.97
CA ARG A 164 -6.65 -6.54 8.06
C ARG A 164 -6.57 -7.46 9.28
N SER A 165 -5.53 -7.28 10.12
CA SER A 165 -5.50 -7.95 11.41
C SER A 165 -6.63 -7.47 12.33
N PRO A 166 -7.12 -8.30 13.27
CA PRO A 166 -8.13 -7.87 14.24
C PRO A 166 -7.72 -6.60 15.00
N LEU A 167 -6.45 -6.50 15.39
CA LEU A 167 -5.91 -5.32 16.05
C LEU A 167 -5.96 -4.07 15.15
N ALA A 168 -5.54 -4.17 13.88
CA ALA A 168 -5.61 -3.05 12.94
C ALA A 168 -7.06 -2.62 12.68
N THR A 169 -8.00 -3.55 12.66
CA THR A 169 -9.43 -3.26 12.55
C THR A 169 -9.93 -2.53 13.79
N ALA A 170 -9.56 -3.01 14.98
CA ALA A 170 -9.93 -2.37 16.24
C ALA A 170 -9.37 -0.94 16.35
N ILE A 171 -8.09 -0.73 15.99
CA ILE A 171 -7.48 0.61 15.96
C ILE A 171 -8.25 1.54 15.01
N SER A 172 -8.59 1.08 13.80
CA SER A 172 -9.37 1.89 12.86
C SER A 172 -10.76 2.24 13.38
N ALA A 173 -11.43 1.31 14.07
CA ALA A 173 -12.72 1.55 14.68
C ALA A 173 -12.64 2.61 15.82
N GLN A 174 -11.65 2.51 16.70
CA GLN A 174 -11.43 3.49 17.77
C GLN A 174 -11.06 4.87 17.21
N ARG A 175 -10.24 4.92 16.14
CA ARG A 175 -9.93 6.16 15.45
C ARG A 175 -11.18 6.84 14.87
N ALA A 176 -12.11 6.06 14.30
CA ALA A 176 -13.38 6.60 13.78
C ALA A 176 -14.25 7.18 14.89
N VAL A 177 -14.33 6.50 16.06
CA VAL A 177 -15.04 7.00 17.25
C VAL A 177 -14.40 8.30 17.76
N LEU A 178 -13.08 8.34 17.88
CA LEU A 178 -12.35 9.56 18.26
C LEU A 178 -12.65 10.71 17.29
N CYS A 179 -12.63 10.46 15.99
CA CYS A 179 -12.95 11.47 14.98
C CYS A 179 -14.38 12.05 15.18
N GLN A 180 -15.37 11.21 15.47
CA GLN A 180 -16.73 11.67 15.76
C GLN A 180 -16.81 12.60 16.99
N HIS A 181 -16.09 12.26 18.05
CA HIS A 181 -15.99 13.13 19.24
C HIS A 181 -15.31 14.45 18.92
N LEU A 182 -14.21 14.41 18.15
CA LEU A 182 -13.52 15.64 17.73
C LEU A 182 -14.41 16.53 16.85
N VAL A 183 -15.20 15.95 15.94
CA VAL A 183 -16.17 16.71 15.14
C VAL A 183 -17.16 17.47 16.04
N THR A 184 -17.63 16.83 17.11
CA THR A 184 -18.52 17.48 18.09
C THR A 184 -17.78 18.61 18.80
N ALA A 185 -16.58 18.35 19.34
CA ALA A 185 -15.77 19.33 20.03
C ALA A 185 -15.40 20.53 19.15
N ILE A 186 -15.04 20.29 17.87
CA ILE A 186 -14.73 21.35 16.91
C ILE A 186 -15.92 22.30 16.68
N ARG A 187 -17.15 21.80 16.72
CA ARG A 187 -18.36 22.62 16.59
C ARG A 187 -18.59 23.55 17.76
N GLU A 188 -18.06 23.20 18.94
CA GLU A 188 -18.16 24.00 20.17
C GLU A 188 -17.04 25.03 20.29
N LEU A 189 -15.98 24.99 19.44
CA LEU A 189 -14.90 25.94 19.46
C LEU A 189 -15.39 27.36 19.17
N HIS A 190 -14.84 28.32 19.91
CA HIS A 190 -14.98 29.71 19.55
C HIS A 190 -14.36 29.95 18.14
N TRP A 191 -14.94 30.85 17.35
CA TRP A 191 -14.52 31.06 15.95
C TRP A 191 -13.01 31.33 15.78
N LYS A 192 -12.38 32.06 16.75
CA LYS A 192 -10.91 32.30 16.72
C LYS A 192 -10.09 31.05 16.95
N ASP A 193 -10.56 30.16 17.82
CA ASP A 193 -9.90 28.88 18.06
C ASP A 193 -10.10 27.97 16.86
N PHE A 194 -11.24 28.04 16.20
CA PHE A 194 -11.50 27.31 14.97
C PHE A 194 -10.57 27.76 13.83
N GLU A 195 -10.39 29.05 13.60
CA GLU A 195 -9.39 29.58 12.64
C GLU A 195 -7.97 29.14 13.00
N THR A 196 -7.63 29.16 14.30
CA THR A 196 -6.31 28.70 14.80
C THR A 196 -6.11 27.21 14.55
N LEU A 197 -7.13 26.37 14.80
CA LEU A 197 -7.08 24.93 14.50
C LEU A 197 -6.77 24.68 13.04
N VAL A 198 -7.47 25.38 12.13
CA VAL A 198 -7.26 25.26 10.70
C VAL A 198 -5.83 25.65 10.31
N ASP A 199 -5.31 26.76 10.82
CA ASP A 199 -3.91 27.18 10.60
C ASP A 199 -2.91 26.10 11.08
N LEU A 200 -3.13 25.54 12.29
CA LEU A 200 -2.27 24.48 12.85
C LEU A 200 -2.30 23.20 12.02
N VAL A 201 -3.46 22.79 11.51
CA VAL A 201 -3.61 21.61 10.64
C VAL A 201 -2.79 21.79 9.35
N PHE A 202 -2.92 22.92 8.66
CA PHE A 202 -2.15 23.17 7.45
C PHE A 202 -0.64 23.26 7.71
N ARG A 203 -0.23 23.88 8.81
CA ARG A 203 1.20 23.93 9.22
C ARG A 203 1.75 22.54 9.52
N ALA A 204 1.00 21.70 10.22
CA ALA A 204 1.39 20.31 10.49
C ALA A 204 1.56 19.50 9.19
N ALA A 205 0.78 19.83 8.16
CA ALA A 205 0.93 19.28 6.80
C ALA A 205 2.12 19.88 6.01
N GLY A 206 2.91 20.77 6.62
CA GLY A 206 4.12 21.35 6.01
C GLY A 206 3.87 22.64 5.22
N TRP A 207 2.66 23.21 5.25
CA TRP A 207 2.34 24.43 4.50
C TRP A 207 2.82 25.68 5.22
N VAL A 208 3.31 26.64 4.46
CA VAL A 208 3.83 27.92 4.98
C VAL A 208 2.78 29.01 4.85
N ARG A 209 2.40 29.61 5.98
CA ARG A 209 1.53 30.78 5.96
C ARG A 209 2.30 32.02 5.42
N VAL A 210 1.75 32.69 4.42
CA VAL A 210 2.36 33.84 3.73
C VAL A 210 1.69 35.15 4.14
N SER A 211 0.47 35.14 4.71
CA SER A 211 -0.27 36.34 5.05
C SER A 211 0.45 37.20 6.10
N VAL A 212 0.67 38.46 5.75
CA VAL A 212 1.29 39.46 6.67
C VAL A 212 0.25 39.88 7.70
N LEU A 213 0.63 39.87 8.99
CA LEU A 213 -0.17 40.42 10.09
C LEU A 213 -0.39 41.92 9.84
N GLY A 214 -1.63 42.37 9.72
CA GLY A 214 -1.96 43.81 9.83
C GLY A 214 -2.45 44.52 8.57
N GLN A 215 -2.64 43.89 7.41
CA GLN A 215 -3.28 44.54 6.25
C GLN A 215 -4.81 44.40 6.26
N HIS A 216 -5.49 45.53 6.16
CA HIS A 216 -6.95 45.70 6.29
C HIS A 216 -7.76 45.37 5.04
N ALA A 217 -7.46 44.34 4.29
CA ALA A 217 -8.37 43.81 3.26
C ALA A 217 -8.04 42.36 3.00
N LYS A 218 -8.39 41.49 3.96
CA LYS A 218 -8.28 40.04 3.72
C LYS A 218 -9.51 39.57 2.97
N ALA A 219 -9.34 39.21 1.71
CA ALA A 219 -10.36 38.48 0.96
C ALA A 219 -10.52 37.04 1.53
N TYR A 220 -9.49 36.52 2.27
CA TYR A 220 -9.43 35.19 2.82
C TYR A 220 -8.80 35.18 4.22
N ASP A 221 -9.08 34.15 5.03
CA ASP A 221 -8.60 34.03 6.39
C ASP A 221 -7.12 33.62 6.43
N LEU A 222 -6.70 32.71 5.53
CA LEU A 222 -5.31 32.29 5.40
C LEU A 222 -4.86 32.30 3.95
N GLU A 223 -3.61 32.71 3.75
CA GLU A 223 -2.87 32.51 2.51
C GLU A 223 -1.71 31.58 2.79
N LEU A 224 -1.61 30.51 2.02
CA LEU A 224 -0.65 29.42 2.22
C LEU A 224 0.21 29.24 0.96
N ARG A 225 1.44 28.81 1.16
CA ARG A 225 2.36 28.40 0.10
C ARG A 225 2.82 26.97 0.34
N GLU A 226 2.74 26.14 -0.69
CA GLU A 226 3.36 24.83 -0.70
C GLU A 226 4.88 25.02 -0.86
N PRO A 227 5.73 24.47 0.05
CA PRO A 227 7.15 24.81 0.08
C PRO A 227 7.98 24.23 -1.07
N VAL A 228 7.52 23.15 -1.73
CA VAL A 228 8.27 22.47 -2.77
C VAL A 228 8.02 23.09 -4.15
N THR A 229 6.76 23.27 -4.53
CA THR A 229 6.38 23.84 -5.83
C THR A 229 6.33 25.36 -5.83
N GLY A 230 6.15 25.97 -4.63
CA GLY A 230 5.91 27.40 -4.47
C GLY A 230 4.48 27.84 -4.78
N ASP A 231 3.59 26.89 -5.11
CA ASP A 231 2.19 27.17 -5.40
C ASP A 231 1.51 27.88 -4.22
N ARG A 232 0.64 28.85 -4.53
CA ARG A 232 -0.11 29.63 -3.53
C ARG A 232 -1.56 29.13 -3.46
N TYR A 233 -2.09 29.14 -2.26
CA TYR A 233 -3.43 28.67 -1.91
C TYR A 233 -4.08 29.61 -0.92
N VAL A 234 -5.39 29.67 -0.95
CA VAL A 234 -6.17 30.44 0.03
C VAL A 234 -7.10 29.55 0.81
N VAL A 235 -7.35 29.89 2.06
CA VAL A 235 -8.27 29.19 2.95
C VAL A 235 -9.30 30.18 3.46
N GLN A 236 -10.58 29.85 3.28
CA GLN A 236 -11.69 30.53 3.93
C GLN A 236 -12.24 29.63 5.02
N VAL A 237 -12.36 30.18 6.22
CA VAL A 237 -12.84 29.47 7.40
C VAL A 237 -14.20 30.00 7.83
N LYS A 238 -15.18 29.13 8.00
CA LYS A 238 -16.53 29.50 8.44
C LYS A 238 -17.04 28.53 9.50
N SER A 239 -17.47 29.06 10.64
CA SER A 239 -18.18 28.23 11.64
C SER A 239 -19.45 27.64 11.06
N GLU A 240 -20.29 28.48 10.47
CA GLU A 240 -21.49 28.11 9.74
C GLU A 240 -21.43 28.69 8.33
N ALA A 241 -21.91 27.96 7.33
CA ALA A 241 -21.96 28.45 5.95
C ALA A 241 -23.08 27.81 5.15
N LYS A 242 -23.61 28.61 4.19
CA LYS A 242 -24.54 28.19 3.15
C LYS A 242 -23.85 28.20 1.79
N LEU A 243 -24.48 27.64 0.78
CA LEU A 243 -23.99 27.66 -0.61
C LEU A 243 -23.70 29.09 -1.11
N ALA A 244 -24.50 30.09 -0.70
CA ALA A 244 -24.28 31.48 -1.03
C ALA A 244 -22.96 32.07 -0.51
N ASP A 245 -22.50 31.63 0.68
CA ASP A 245 -21.22 32.05 1.28
C ASP A 245 -20.05 31.48 0.47
N LEU A 246 -20.15 30.22 0.05
CA LEU A 246 -19.19 29.60 -0.85
C LEU A 246 -19.11 30.34 -2.20
N GLN A 247 -20.26 30.65 -2.81
CA GLN A 247 -20.32 31.39 -4.06
C GLN A 247 -19.71 32.80 -3.94
N SER A 248 -19.91 33.45 -2.80
CA SER A 248 -19.28 34.76 -2.51
C SER A 248 -17.76 34.65 -2.41
N THR A 249 -17.25 33.57 -1.76
CA THR A 249 -15.83 33.29 -1.69
C THR A 249 -15.22 33.07 -3.08
N LEU A 250 -15.90 32.29 -3.93
CA LEU A 250 -15.43 31.99 -5.29
C LEU A 250 -15.41 33.24 -6.20
N LYS A 251 -16.30 34.22 -6.01
CA LYS A 251 -16.28 35.47 -6.77
C LYS A 251 -15.00 36.29 -6.58
N ASN A 252 -14.36 36.12 -5.42
CA ASN A 252 -13.12 36.81 -5.07
C ASN A 252 -11.87 36.00 -5.42
N PHE A 253 -12.04 34.77 -5.92
CA PHE A 253 -10.92 33.88 -6.25
C PHE A 253 -10.30 34.26 -7.60
N SER A 254 -8.96 34.42 -7.62
CA SER A 254 -8.16 34.64 -8.82
C SER A 254 -7.39 33.38 -9.17
N PRO A 255 -7.73 32.65 -10.22
CA PRO A 255 -6.98 31.47 -10.67
C PRO A 255 -5.56 31.78 -11.15
N GLU A 256 -5.26 33.04 -11.44
CA GLU A 256 -3.92 33.49 -11.86
C GLU A 256 -2.97 33.60 -10.68
N ASP A 257 -3.51 33.96 -9.49
CA ASP A 257 -2.73 34.17 -8.26
C ASP A 257 -2.65 32.92 -7.39
N PHE A 258 -3.70 32.10 -7.42
CA PHE A 258 -3.87 30.97 -6.51
C PHE A 258 -4.28 29.70 -7.24
N ARG A 259 -3.69 28.58 -6.85
CA ARG A 259 -3.97 27.27 -7.45
C ARG A 259 -5.32 26.70 -7.02
N LYS A 260 -5.67 26.84 -5.71
CA LYS A 260 -6.94 26.38 -5.12
C LYS A 260 -7.38 27.26 -3.97
N VAL A 261 -8.69 27.21 -3.71
CA VAL A 261 -9.30 27.68 -2.47
C VAL A 261 -9.79 26.50 -1.64
N PHE A 262 -9.41 26.46 -0.38
CA PHE A 262 -9.95 25.55 0.63
C PHE A 262 -11.05 26.28 1.39
N PHE A 263 -12.26 25.72 1.36
CA PHE A 263 -13.38 26.21 2.13
C PHE A 263 -13.64 25.30 3.31
N VAL A 264 -13.20 25.72 4.51
CA VAL A 264 -13.27 24.91 5.73
C VAL A 264 -14.47 25.32 6.54
N VAL A 265 -15.36 24.39 6.85
CA VAL A 265 -16.59 24.67 7.60
C VAL A 265 -16.91 23.53 8.55
N HIS A 266 -17.26 23.84 9.82
CA HIS A 266 -17.63 22.80 10.79
C HIS A 266 -19.15 22.56 10.90
N SER A 267 -20.00 23.54 10.51
CA SER A 267 -21.46 23.40 10.52
C SER A 267 -22.05 23.86 9.17
N PRO A 268 -21.86 23.07 8.09
CA PRO A 268 -22.42 23.42 6.79
C PRO A 268 -23.93 23.25 6.79
N ALA A 269 -24.66 24.19 6.16
CA ALA A 269 -26.07 24.02 5.87
C ALA A 269 -26.30 22.92 4.82
N ASN A 270 -27.51 22.39 4.73
CA ASN A 270 -27.84 21.26 3.86
C ASN A 270 -27.60 21.53 2.38
N ASP A 271 -27.77 22.77 1.93
CA ASP A 271 -27.53 23.21 0.55
C ASP A 271 -26.03 23.19 0.19
N LEU A 272 -25.16 23.48 1.15
CA LEU A 272 -23.71 23.38 1.00
C LEU A 272 -23.22 21.93 1.12
N ALA A 273 -23.72 21.17 2.08
CA ALA A 273 -23.33 19.78 2.29
C ALA A 273 -23.68 18.87 1.09
N GLY A 274 -24.75 19.20 0.37
CA GLY A 274 -25.18 18.48 -0.84
C GLY A 274 -24.69 19.08 -2.17
N ALA A 275 -23.80 20.05 -2.14
CA ALA A 275 -23.35 20.74 -3.35
C ALA A 275 -22.58 19.82 -4.31
N VAL A 276 -22.96 19.83 -5.58
CA VAL A 276 -22.35 19.05 -6.67
C VAL A 276 -21.94 19.95 -7.82
N GLY A 277 -21.04 19.49 -8.68
CA GLY A 277 -20.57 20.26 -9.85
C GLY A 277 -19.69 21.43 -9.46
N LEU A 278 -18.97 21.34 -8.35
CA LEU A 278 -18.05 22.37 -7.89
C LEU A 278 -16.82 22.46 -8.80
N PRO A 279 -16.22 23.64 -8.96
CA PRO A 279 -15.05 23.81 -9.82
C PRO A 279 -13.81 23.10 -9.24
N ASP A 280 -12.90 22.63 -10.11
CA ASP A 280 -11.71 21.86 -9.76
C ASP A 280 -10.74 22.59 -8.83
N HIS A 281 -10.79 23.92 -8.84
CA HIS A 281 -9.96 24.76 -7.97
C HIS A 281 -10.55 24.98 -6.57
N LEU A 282 -11.70 24.40 -6.26
CA LEU A 282 -12.33 24.43 -4.94
C LEU A 282 -12.20 23.09 -4.24
N GLU A 283 -11.84 23.14 -2.96
CA GLU A 283 -11.88 22.01 -2.05
C GLU A 283 -12.67 22.38 -0.80
N ILE A 284 -13.79 21.69 -0.58
CA ILE A 284 -14.54 21.84 0.68
C ILE A 284 -13.95 20.86 1.69
N VAL A 285 -13.58 21.38 2.88
CA VAL A 285 -13.12 20.58 4.01
C VAL A 285 -14.25 20.51 5.03
N PRO A 286 -15.06 19.45 5.03
CA PRO A 286 -16.14 19.24 5.99
C PRO A 286 -15.59 18.87 7.37
N PRO A 287 -16.44 18.93 8.44
CA PRO A 287 -15.99 18.68 9.80
C PRO A 287 -15.39 17.30 10.02
N GLU A 288 -15.88 16.27 9.34
CA GLU A 288 -15.35 14.89 9.40
C GLU A 288 -13.91 14.85 8.86
N ARG A 289 -13.66 15.50 7.73
CA ARG A 289 -12.33 15.60 7.14
C ARG A 289 -11.38 16.40 8.01
N LEU A 290 -11.86 17.49 8.60
CA LEU A 290 -11.06 18.30 9.53
C LEU A 290 -10.71 17.52 10.79
N GLY A 291 -11.63 16.73 11.35
CA GLY A 291 -11.38 15.83 12.47
C GLY A 291 -10.30 14.79 12.18
N GLU A 292 -10.31 14.17 11.00
CA GLU A 292 -9.24 13.27 10.55
C GLU A 292 -7.89 13.97 10.47
N LEU A 293 -7.86 15.15 9.85
CA LEU A 293 -6.64 15.96 9.71
C LEU A 293 -6.10 16.40 11.07
N ALA A 294 -6.97 16.75 12.02
CA ALA A 294 -6.58 17.10 13.39
C ALA A 294 -5.94 15.92 14.13
N ILE A 295 -6.46 14.70 13.95
CA ILE A 295 -5.84 13.49 14.50
C ILE A 295 -4.44 13.28 13.88
N ASP A 296 -4.33 13.40 12.55
CA ASP A 296 -3.06 13.21 11.84
C ASP A 296 -2.02 14.28 12.22
N ALA A 297 -2.47 15.50 12.53
CA ALA A 297 -1.65 16.61 13.00
C ALA A 297 -1.28 16.51 14.49
N GLY A 298 -1.82 15.51 15.25
CA GLY A 298 -1.58 15.39 16.70
C GLY A 298 -2.25 16.47 17.55
N LEU A 299 -3.36 17.06 17.09
CA LEU A 299 -4.04 18.19 17.72
C LEU A 299 -5.20 17.79 18.63
N THR A 300 -5.35 16.51 18.97
CA THR A 300 -6.45 16.01 19.83
C THR A 300 -6.50 16.72 21.18
N THR A 301 -5.40 16.73 21.92
CA THR A 301 -5.31 17.41 23.22
C THR A 301 -5.55 18.91 23.10
N TRP A 302 -5.06 19.55 22.03
CA TRP A 302 -5.29 20.97 21.78
C TRP A 302 -6.79 21.28 21.64
N ILE A 303 -7.56 20.39 21.00
CA ILE A 303 -9.01 20.53 20.85
C ILE A 303 -9.70 20.26 22.20
N GLU A 304 -9.32 19.19 22.92
CA GLU A 304 -9.87 18.86 24.26
C GLU A 304 -9.78 20.06 25.23
N ASP A 305 -8.62 20.70 25.27
CA ASP A 305 -8.37 21.85 26.17
C ASP A 305 -9.23 23.08 25.86
N ARG A 306 -9.87 23.16 24.67
CA ARG A 306 -10.63 24.33 24.19
C ARG A 306 -12.09 24.07 23.95
N ALA A 307 -12.46 22.82 23.83
CA ALA A 307 -13.86 22.38 23.73
C ALA A 307 -14.46 22.30 25.16
N SER A 308 -15.03 23.37 25.63
CA SER A 308 -15.64 23.42 26.99
C SER A 308 -16.99 24.13 26.95
#